data_94609b6d0fe64145862f91d04bc85ad7
#
_entry.id   94609b6d0fe64145862f91d04bc85ad7
#
_cell.length_a   1.000
_cell.length_b   1.000
_cell.length_c   1.000
_cell.angle_alpha   90.00
_cell.angle_beta   90.00
_cell.angle_gamma   90.00
#
_symmetry.space_group_name_H-M   'P 1'
#
loop_
_entity.id
_entity.type
_entity.pdbx_description
1 polymer ?
#
loop_
_entity_poly.entity_id
_entity_poly.type
_entity_poly.pdbx_seq_one_letter_code
_entity_poly.pdbx_strand_id
1 'polypeptide(L)'
;LELAERLKRDNVLMKIDALIEWEELRPKLTGLYKRELSHGGGQEPFDVLLMFKAILLGQWHSLSDAALEQALCVRIDFLQFCGLSLSDAIPDETTLCRFRNRLVINDRLDGLLGSINEQLQSHGLMIKGATGAVIDATLIESAARPRKTILLEVDTEGKAVQFEDGSQPGISCTEEQSADPDATWLKKGKKSQFGY
;
A
#
# COMPACT_ATOMS: atom_id res chain seq x y z
N LEU A 1 -19.38 -3.44 -28.82
CA LEU A 1 -18.70 -4.73 -28.97
C LEU A 1 -17.18 -4.55 -29.12
N GLU A 2 -16.72 -3.69 -30.02
CA GLU A 2 -15.29 -3.51 -30.33
C GLU A 2 -14.45 -2.99 -29.17
N LEU A 3 -14.95 -2.04 -28.36
CA LEU A 3 -14.24 -1.50 -27.20
C LEU A 3 -14.06 -2.55 -26.09
N ALA A 4 -15.10 -3.34 -25.81
CA ALA A 4 -15.06 -4.40 -24.82
C ALA A 4 -14.10 -5.53 -25.24
N GLU A 5 -14.03 -5.85 -26.52
CA GLU A 5 -13.09 -6.84 -27.04
C GLU A 5 -11.64 -6.36 -27.03
N ARG A 6 -11.40 -5.06 -27.30
CA ARG A 6 -10.08 -4.45 -27.17
C ARG A 6 -9.60 -4.45 -25.71
N LEU A 7 -10.47 -4.10 -24.78
CA LEU A 7 -10.15 -4.14 -23.35
C LEU A 7 -9.79 -5.55 -22.89
N LYS A 8 -10.53 -6.58 -23.31
CA LYS A 8 -10.25 -7.98 -22.95
C LYS A 8 -8.90 -8.45 -23.46
N ARG A 9 -8.48 -8.03 -24.65
CA ARG A 9 -7.27 -8.54 -25.30
C ARG A 9 -5.98 -7.99 -24.71
N ASP A 10 -5.93 -6.70 -24.36
CA ASP A 10 -4.70 -6.00 -24.02
C ASP A 10 -4.62 -5.54 -22.55
N ASN A 11 -5.71 -5.63 -21.78
CA ASN A 11 -5.75 -5.19 -20.41
C ASN A 11 -5.31 -6.28 -19.43
N VAL A 12 -4.34 -5.96 -18.59
CA VAL A 12 -3.79 -6.89 -17.58
C VAL A 12 -4.85 -7.31 -16.56
N LEU A 13 -5.74 -6.40 -16.15
CA LEU A 13 -6.82 -6.73 -15.20
C LEU A 13 -7.76 -7.79 -15.76
N MET A 14 -8.09 -7.71 -17.06
CA MET A 14 -8.95 -8.72 -17.72
C MET A 14 -8.26 -10.07 -17.85
N LYS A 15 -6.93 -10.07 -18.02
CA LYS A 15 -6.15 -11.31 -18.02
C LYS A 15 -6.13 -11.95 -16.64
N ILE A 16 -5.94 -11.16 -15.59
CA ILE A 16 -6.00 -11.63 -14.20
C ILE A 16 -7.41 -12.12 -13.86
N ASP A 17 -8.44 -11.36 -14.26
CA ASP A 17 -9.83 -11.72 -14.01
C ASP A 17 -10.20 -13.08 -14.60
N ALA A 18 -9.67 -13.41 -15.78
CA ALA A 18 -9.89 -14.67 -16.47
C ALA A 18 -9.14 -15.87 -15.84
N LEU A 19 -8.14 -15.63 -15.00
CA LEU A 19 -7.32 -16.66 -14.36
C LEU A 19 -7.80 -17.05 -12.97
N ILE A 20 -8.63 -16.21 -12.35
CA ILE A 20 -9.10 -16.39 -10.99
C ILE A 20 -10.54 -16.91 -10.99
N GLU A 21 -10.75 -18.06 -10.37
CA GLU A 21 -12.07 -18.62 -10.11
C GLU A 21 -12.71 -17.92 -8.91
N TRP A 22 -13.31 -16.75 -9.17
CA TRP A 22 -13.84 -15.86 -8.15
C TRP A 22 -14.91 -16.50 -7.27
N GLU A 23 -15.75 -17.37 -7.84
CA GLU A 23 -16.82 -18.04 -7.10
C GLU A 23 -16.30 -18.99 -6.01
N GLU A 24 -15.07 -19.49 -6.14
CA GLU A 24 -14.42 -20.27 -5.08
C GLU A 24 -14.09 -19.41 -3.84
N LEU A 25 -13.98 -18.09 -4.00
CA LEU A 25 -13.74 -17.17 -2.90
C LEU A 25 -15.03 -16.75 -2.19
N ARG A 26 -16.19 -16.89 -2.82
CA ARG A 26 -17.49 -16.48 -2.27
C ARG A 26 -17.79 -17.09 -0.90
N PRO A 27 -17.55 -18.38 -0.62
CA PRO A 27 -17.77 -18.96 0.70
C PRO A 27 -16.96 -18.28 1.80
N LYS A 28 -15.72 -17.83 1.47
CA LYS A 28 -14.85 -17.12 2.41
C LYS A 28 -15.33 -15.69 2.69
N LEU A 29 -16.13 -15.12 1.82
CA LEU A 29 -16.75 -13.79 1.96
C LEU A 29 -18.14 -13.83 2.61
N THR A 30 -18.72 -15.02 2.76
CA THR A 30 -20.04 -15.17 3.36
C THR A 30 -20.05 -14.75 4.83
N GLY A 31 -21.13 -14.09 5.26
CA GLY A 31 -21.32 -13.63 6.64
C GLY A 31 -20.67 -12.30 6.98
N LEU A 32 -20.04 -11.62 6.03
CA LEU A 32 -19.52 -10.25 6.23
C LEU A 32 -20.64 -9.22 6.40
N TYR A 33 -21.80 -9.45 5.79
CA TYR A 33 -22.99 -8.64 5.99
C TYR A 33 -23.89 -9.30 7.03
N LYS A 34 -24.01 -8.69 8.21
CA LYS A 34 -25.05 -9.04 9.17
C LYS A 34 -26.34 -8.39 8.68
N ARG A 35 -27.17 -9.13 7.98
CA ARG A 35 -28.52 -8.71 7.66
C ARG A 35 -29.39 -8.99 8.87
N GLU A 36 -29.66 -8.00 9.71
CA GLU A 36 -30.76 -8.07 10.64
C GLU A 36 -32.05 -7.92 9.83
N LEU A 37 -32.76 -9.01 9.69
CA LEU A 37 -34.02 -9.10 8.93
C LEU A 37 -35.19 -8.31 9.57
N SER A 38 -34.92 -7.55 10.65
CA SER A 38 -35.92 -6.93 11.47
C SER A 38 -36.51 -5.62 10.94
N HIS A 39 -35.93 -5.00 9.94
CA HIS A 39 -36.43 -3.75 9.38
C HIS A 39 -36.53 -3.84 7.86
N GLY A 40 -37.76 -3.92 7.37
CA GLY A 40 -38.08 -3.92 5.94
C GLY A 40 -37.89 -2.55 5.32
N GLY A 41 -36.67 -2.17 5.08
CA GLY A 41 -36.31 -0.94 4.38
C GLY A 41 -34.77 -0.75 4.35
N GLY A 42 -34.27 -0.29 3.23
CA GLY A 42 -32.85 -0.02 3.02
C GLY A 42 -32.37 -0.51 1.65
N GLN A 43 -31.29 0.07 1.15
CA GLN A 43 -30.66 -0.32 -0.10
C GLN A 43 -30.06 -1.74 0.06
N GLU A 44 -30.23 -2.58 -0.96
CA GLU A 44 -29.57 -3.87 -0.99
C GLU A 44 -28.04 -3.69 -0.94
N PRO A 45 -27.32 -4.51 -0.13
CA PRO A 45 -25.88 -4.44 -0.10
C PRO A 45 -25.29 -4.88 -1.44
N PHE A 46 -24.19 -4.26 -1.83
CA PHE A 46 -23.42 -4.69 -2.99
C PHE A 46 -22.96 -6.15 -2.87
N ASP A 47 -22.84 -6.83 -3.99
CA ASP A 47 -22.30 -8.20 -4.00
C ASP A 47 -20.92 -8.26 -3.33
N VAL A 48 -20.68 -9.30 -2.54
CA VAL A 48 -19.44 -9.44 -1.76
C VAL A 48 -18.20 -9.62 -2.64
N LEU A 49 -18.34 -10.29 -3.81
CA LEU A 49 -17.23 -10.44 -4.76
C LEU A 49 -16.93 -9.13 -5.46
N LEU A 50 -17.94 -8.37 -5.87
CA LEU A 50 -17.77 -7.03 -6.41
C LEU A 50 -16.98 -6.15 -5.45
N MET A 51 -17.41 -6.11 -4.19
CA MET A 51 -16.76 -5.32 -3.15
C MET A 51 -15.31 -5.76 -2.91
N PHE A 52 -15.07 -7.06 -2.89
CA PHE A 52 -13.72 -7.60 -2.73
C PHE A 52 -12.82 -7.25 -3.92
N LYS A 53 -13.31 -7.41 -5.16
CA LYS A 53 -12.61 -6.99 -6.38
C LYS A 53 -12.28 -5.50 -6.36
N ALA A 54 -13.20 -4.65 -5.91
CA ALA A 54 -12.96 -3.21 -5.78
C ALA A 54 -11.83 -2.93 -4.76
N ILE A 55 -11.83 -3.59 -3.59
CA ILE A 55 -10.74 -3.44 -2.60
C ILE A 55 -9.39 -3.89 -3.18
N LEU A 56 -9.34 -4.97 -3.96
CA LEU A 56 -8.12 -5.41 -4.64
C LEU A 56 -7.60 -4.36 -5.62
N LEU A 57 -8.48 -3.73 -6.42
CA LEU A 57 -8.10 -2.64 -7.31
C LEU A 57 -7.50 -1.46 -6.53
N GLY A 58 -8.14 -1.07 -5.43
CA GLY A 58 -7.62 -0.04 -4.53
C GLY A 58 -6.20 -0.35 -4.07
N GLN A 59 -5.96 -1.59 -3.64
CA GLN A 59 -4.65 -2.04 -3.18
C GLN A 59 -3.61 -2.09 -4.31
N TRP A 60 -3.94 -2.68 -5.45
CA TRP A 60 -3.02 -2.84 -6.59
C TRP A 60 -2.62 -1.51 -7.21
N HIS A 61 -3.51 -0.52 -7.17
CA HIS A 61 -3.28 0.81 -7.73
C HIS A 61 -2.95 1.88 -6.68
N SER A 62 -2.77 1.48 -5.41
CA SER A 62 -2.47 2.39 -4.28
C SER A 62 -3.46 3.55 -4.17
N LEU A 63 -4.76 3.27 -4.34
CA LEU A 63 -5.83 4.25 -4.29
C LEU A 63 -6.42 4.35 -2.88
N SER A 64 -6.70 5.58 -2.45
CA SER A 64 -7.58 5.81 -1.30
C SER A 64 -9.04 5.43 -1.63
N ASP A 65 -9.90 5.27 -0.63
CA ASP A 65 -11.30 4.90 -0.86
C ASP A 65 -12.02 5.93 -1.75
N ALA A 66 -11.78 7.23 -1.54
CA ALA A 66 -12.34 8.28 -2.37
C ALA A 66 -11.79 8.26 -3.81
N ALA A 67 -10.48 7.99 -3.97
CA ALA A 67 -9.90 7.86 -5.30
C ALA A 67 -10.38 6.58 -6.02
N LEU A 68 -10.64 5.50 -5.28
CA LEU A 68 -11.21 4.27 -5.82
C LEU A 68 -12.65 4.46 -6.30
N GLU A 69 -13.49 5.14 -5.52
CA GLU A 69 -14.85 5.54 -5.95
C GLU A 69 -14.79 6.33 -7.26
N GLN A 70 -13.95 7.37 -7.32
CA GLN A 70 -13.79 8.15 -8.55
C GLN A 70 -13.28 7.30 -9.71
N ALA A 71 -12.33 6.40 -9.46
CA ALA A 71 -11.82 5.51 -10.49
C ALA A 71 -12.90 4.56 -11.00
N LEU A 72 -13.75 4.01 -10.15
CA LEU A 72 -14.90 3.20 -10.53
C LEU A 72 -15.92 3.99 -11.36
N CYS A 73 -16.05 5.30 -11.13
CA CYS A 73 -16.94 6.15 -11.93
C CYS A 73 -16.44 6.36 -13.38
N VAL A 74 -15.13 6.42 -13.60
CA VAL A 74 -14.57 6.88 -14.89
C VAL A 74 -13.81 5.80 -15.66
N ARG A 75 -13.34 4.74 -14.99
CA ARG A 75 -12.52 3.69 -15.60
C ARG A 75 -13.35 2.48 -15.99
N ILE A 76 -13.52 2.29 -17.28
CA ILE A 76 -14.28 1.16 -17.86
C ILE A 76 -13.64 -0.19 -17.51
N ASP A 77 -12.31 -0.26 -17.45
CA ASP A 77 -11.59 -1.47 -17.08
C ASP A 77 -11.85 -1.88 -15.60
N PHE A 78 -11.98 -0.91 -14.70
CA PHE A 78 -12.33 -1.16 -13.30
C PHE A 78 -13.76 -1.65 -13.15
N LEU A 79 -14.71 -1.00 -13.85
CA LEU A 79 -16.11 -1.44 -13.89
C LEU A 79 -16.20 -2.89 -14.36
N GLN A 80 -15.55 -3.18 -15.50
CA GLN A 80 -15.60 -4.52 -16.10
C GLN A 80 -14.96 -5.58 -15.17
N PHE A 81 -13.83 -5.25 -14.52
CA PHE A 81 -13.18 -6.14 -13.57
C PHE A 81 -14.09 -6.46 -12.38
N CYS A 82 -14.81 -5.46 -11.87
CA CYS A 82 -15.79 -5.62 -10.77
C CYS A 82 -17.11 -6.28 -11.22
N GLY A 83 -17.32 -6.49 -12.52
CA GLY A 83 -18.56 -7.03 -13.06
C GLY A 83 -19.69 -6.01 -13.10
N LEU A 84 -19.36 -4.70 -13.11
CA LEU A 84 -20.30 -3.59 -13.19
C LEU A 84 -20.50 -3.14 -14.64
N SER A 85 -21.72 -2.76 -14.97
CA SER A 85 -22.05 -2.04 -16.19
C SER A 85 -22.10 -0.52 -15.93
N LEU A 86 -22.10 0.27 -16.99
CA LEU A 86 -22.11 1.75 -16.91
C LEU A 86 -23.36 2.33 -16.22
N SER A 87 -24.44 1.54 -16.14
CA SER A 87 -25.69 1.94 -15.50
C SER A 87 -25.83 1.48 -14.05
N ASP A 88 -24.90 0.66 -13.57
CA ASP A 88 -24.99 0.10 -12.23
C ASP A 88 -24.56 1.11 -11.17
N ALA A 89 -25.14 0.96 -9.98
CA ALA A 89 -24.71 1.76 -8.83
C ALA A 89 -23.27 1.41 -8.44
N ILE A 90 -22.51 2.42 -8.08
CA ILE A 90 -21.11 2.28 -7.67
C ILE A 90 -21.04 2.44 -6.15
N PRO A 91 -20.24 1.60 -5.44
CA PRO A 91 -20.04 1.77 -4.01
C PRO A 91 -19.28 3.06 -3.71
N ASP A 92 -19.79 3.85 -2.77
CA ASP A 92 -19.17 5.07 -2.28
C ASP A 92 -17.96 4.77 -1.36
N GLU A 93 -17.14 5.78 -1.09
CA GLU A 93 -15.95 5.68 -0.22
C GLU A 93 -16.28 5.10 1.15
N THR A 94 -17.41 5.47 1.72
CA THR A 94 -17.85 5.01 3.05
C THR A 94 -18.20 3.53 3.03
N THR A 95 -18.86 3.08 1.97
CA THR A 95 -19.20 1.66 1.77
C THR A 95 -17.95 0.82 1.56
N LEU A 96 -16.98 1.29 0.76
CA LEU A 96 -15.69 0.67 0.55
C LEU A 96 -14.92 0.56 1.86
N CYS A 97 -14.81 1.64 2.61
CA CYS A 97 -14.14 1.68 3.92
C CYS A 97 -14.77 0.69 4.91
N ARG A 98 -16.11 0.67 5.02
CA ARG A 98 -16.82 -0.24 5.92
C ARG A 98 -16.60 -1.71 5.55
N PHE A 99 -16.61 -2.02 4.26
CA PHE A 99 -16.37 -3.38 3.78
C PHE A 99 -14.92 -3.84 4.08
N ARG A 100 -13.93 -3.01 3.78
CA ARG A 100 -12.53 -3.28 4.10
C ARG A 100 -12.33 -3.53 5.60
N ASN A 101 -12.90 -2.67 6.45
CA ASN A 101 -12.82 -2.85 7.91
C ASN A 101 -13.46 -4.17 8.36
N ARG A 102 -14.55 -4.61 7.73
CA ARG A 102 -15.15 -5.92 8.03
C ARG A 102 -14.23 -7.07 7.63
N LEU A 103 -13.54 -6.98 6.48
CA LEU A 103 -12.55 -8.00 6.08
C LEU A 103 -11.42 -8.11 7.12
N VAL A 104 -10.90 -6.97 7.60
CA VAL A 104 -9.81 -6.92 8.59
C VAL A 104 -10.28 -7.46 9.94
N ILE A 105 -11.42 -6.96 10.46
CA ILE A 105 -11.95 -7.38 11.79
C ILE A 105 -12.26 -8.88 11.83
N ASN A 106 -12.70 -9.47 10.71
CA ASN A 106 -13.02 -10.89 10.63
C ASN A 106 -11.82 -11.76 10.19
N ASP A 107 -10.63 -11.18 10.09
CA ASP A 107 -9.39 -11.88 9.70
C ASP A 107 -9.54 -12.71 8.41
N ARG A 108 -10.23 -12.13 7.40
CA ARG A 108 -10.52 -12.83 6.15
C ARG A 108 -9.50 -12.53 5.04
N LEU A 109 -8.75 -11.44 5.17
CA LEU A 109 -7.93 -10.90 4.09
C LEU A 109 -6.82 -11.86 3.69
N ASP A 110 -6.06 -12.38 4.66
CA ASP A 110 -4.93 -13.27 4.39
C ASP A 110 -5.36 -14.59 3.73
N GLY A 111 -6.46 -15.17 4.19
CA GLY A 111 -7.02 -16.37 3.60
C GLY A 111 -7.54 -16.18 2.17
N LEU A 112 -8.08 -15.00 1.84
CA LEU A 112 -8.52 -14.64 0.50
C LEU A 112 -7.33 -14.42 -0.44
N LEU A 113 -6.33 -13.65 0.01
CA LEU A 113 -5.10 -13.41 -0.76
C LEU A 113 -4.32 -14.71 -0.97
N GLY A 114 -4.24 -15.57 0.04
CA GLY A 114 -3.66 -16.91 -0.07
C GLY A 114 -4.30 -17.74 -1.19
N SER A 115 -5.64 -17.76 -1.25
CA SER A 115 -6.36 -18.48 -2.31
C SER A 115 -6.09 -17.91 -3.71
N ILE A 116 -6.03 -16.60 -3.85
CA ILE A 116 -5.67 -15.96 -5.14
C ILE A 116 -4.25 -16.37 -5.53
N ASN A 117 -3.31 -16.30 -4.60
CA ASN A 117 -1.92 -16.66 -4.84
C ASN A 117 -1.77 -18.13 -5.25
N GLU A 118 -2.52 -19.05 -4.61
CA GLU A 118 -2.55 -20.47 -4.98
C GLU A 118 -3.07 -20.67 -6.40
N GLN A 119 -4.13 -19.99 -6.80
CA GLN A 119 -4.66 -20.05 -8.16
C GLN A 119 -3.67 -19.50 -9.18
N LEU A 120 -3.04 -18.35 -8.90
CA LEU A 120 -2.01 -17.77 -9.77
C LEU A 120 -0.78 -18.69 -9.89
N GLN A 121 -0.39 -19.36 -8.81
CA GLN A 121 0.69 -20.36 -8.83
C GLN A 121 0.36 -21.56 -9.70
N SER A 122 -0.89 -22.04 -9.67
CA SER A 122 -1.34 -23.17 -10.51
C SER A 122 -1.22 -22.83 -12.01
N HIS A 123 -1.36 -21.55 -12.35
CA HIS A 123 -1.15 -21.03 -13.71
C HIS A 123 0.32 -20.68 -14.03
N GLY A 124 1.26 -20.97 -13.12
CA GLY A 124 2.69 -20.72 -13.34
C GLY A 124 3.10 -19.24 -13.29
N LEU A 125 2.23 -18.36 -12.79
CA LEU A 125 2.49 -16.91 -12.73
C LEU A 125 3.26 -16.47 -11.49
N MET A 126 3.45 -17.34 -10.52
CA MET A 126 4.26 -17.09 -9.32
C MET A 126 5.36 -18.14 -9.19
N ILE A 127 6.55 -17.71 -8.83
CA ILE A 127 7.69 -18.60 -8.62
C ILE A 127 7.67 -19.08 -7.17
N LYS A 128 7.44 -20.37 -6.95
CA LYS A 128 7.57 -20.99 -5.63
C LYS A 128 9.06 -20.99 -5.22
N GLY A 129 9.34 -20.49 -4.03
CA GLY A 129 10.69 -20.57 -3.45
C GLY A 129 11.70 -19.67 -4.14
N ALA A 130 11.29 -18.48 -4.57
CA ALA A 130 12.24 -17.47 -5.02
C ALA A 130 13.26 -17.21 -3.89
N THR A 131 14.51 -17.62 -4.11
CA THR A 131 15.64 -17.42 -3.19
C THR A 131 16.17 -15.98 -3.18
N GLY A 132 15.51 -15.08 -3.89
CA GLY A 132 15.81 -13.65 -3.93
C GLY A 132 14.55 -12.83 -4.13
N ALA A 133 14.20 -12.04 -3.14
CA ALA A 133 13.25 -10.95 -3.31
C ALA A 133 14.04 -9.72 -3.77
N VAL A 134 13.71 -9.18 -4.93
CA VAL A 134 14.09 -7.80 -5.27
C VAL A 134 13.15 -6.90 -4.48
N ILE A 135 13.53 -6.61 -3.25
CA ILE A 135 12.85 -5.59 -2.45
C ILE A 135 13.35 -4.26 -2.99
N ASP A 136 12.53 -3.55 -3.73
CA ASP A 136 12.75 -2.13 -3.95
C ASP A 136 12.47 -1.44 -2.61
N ALA A 137 13.51 -1.37 -1.79
CA ALA A 137 13.44 -0.70 -0.50
C ALA A 137 13.24 0.78 -0.76
N THR A 138 11.99 1.22 -0.67
CA THR A 138 11.68 2.64 -0.59
C THR A 138 12.24 3.13 0.75
N LEU A 139 13.31 3.91 0.68
CA LEU A 139 13.93 4.54 1.83
C LEU A 139 12.93 5.56 2.40
N ILE A 140 12.34 5.24 3.54
CA ILE A 140 11.52 6.19 4.29
C ILE A 140 12.48 7.02 5.14
N GLU A 141 12.66 8.29 4.77
CA GLU A 141 13.46 9.21 5.57
C GLU A 141 12.80 9.45 6.92
N SER A 142 13.50 9.14 8.01
CA SER A 142 13.03 9.48 9.35
C SER A 142 13.18 10.97 9.60
N ALA A 143 12.11 11.59 10.13
CA ALA A 143 12.14 12.97 10.59
C ALA A 143 13.01 13.16 11.87
N ALA A 144 13.32 12.06 12.55
CA ALA A 144 14.09 12.04 13.80
C ALA A 144 15.61 11.94 13.54
N ARG A 145 16.12 12.67 12.56
CA ARG A 145 17.57 12.69 12.30
C ARG A 145 18.36 13.11 13.53
N PRO A 146 19.47 12.42 13.87
CA PRO A 146 20.35 12.85 14.94
C PRO A 146 20.90 14.24 14.60
N ARG A 147 20.90 15.11 15.62
CA ARG A 147 21.49 16.45 15.48
C ARG A 147 22.98 16.36 15.74
N LYS A 148 23.77 16.94 14.82
CA LYS A 148 25.19 17.12 15.04
C LYS A 148 25.42 18.44 15.74
N THR A 149 25.85 18.41 16.98
CA THR A 149 26.28 19.61 17.70
C THR A 149 27.77 19.73 17.51
N ILE A 150 28.20 20.82 16.86
CA ILE A 150 29.60 21.16 16.70
C ILE A 150 29.95 22.09 17.84
N LEU A 151 30.80 21.62 18.75
CA LEU A 151 31.39 22.44 19.79
C LEU A 151 32.68 23.03 19.26
N LEU A 152 32.71 24.35 19.18
CA LEU A 152 33.93 25.10 18.86
C LEU A 152 34.51 25.60 20.20
N GLU A 153 35.79 25.37 20.41
CA GLU A 153 36.48 26.04 21.51
C GLU A 153 36.62 27.50 21.17
N VAL A 154 35.99 28.34 21.96
CA VAL A 154 36.08 29.80 21.85
C VAL A 154 36.82 30.38 23.07
N ASP A 155 37.54 31.47 22.87
CA ASP A 155 38.16 32.19 23.95
C ASP A 155 37.12 32.95 24.80
N THR A 156 37.59 33.65 25.84
CA THR A 156 36.74 34.46 26.72
C THR A 156 36.04 35.64 26.04
N GLU A 157 36.43 35.96 24.81
CA GLU A 157 35.81 37.01 23.98
C GLU A 157 34.87 36.44 22.91
N GLY A 158 34.67 35.10 22.85
CA GLY A 158 33.78 34.45 21.89
C GLY A 158 34.37 34.29 20.49
N LYS A 159 35.70 34.44 20.34
CA LYS A 159 36.40 34.19 19.08
C LYS A 159 36.99 32.76 19.09
N ALA A 160 37.04 32.11 17.91
CA ALA A 160 37.66 30.80 17.76
C ALA A 160 39.13 30.85 18.17
N VAL A 161 39.55 29.97 19.08
CA VAL A 161 40.93 29.89 19.58
C VAL A 161 41.87 29.59 18.42
N GLN A 162 42.81 30.49 18.13
CA GLN A 162 43.90 30.22 17.19
C GLN A 162 45.13 29.75 18.01
N PHE A 163 45.59 28.54 17.75
CA PHE A 163 46.80 28.03 18.39
C PHE A 163 48.04 28.59 17.65
N GLU A 164 49.06 29.05 18.41
CA GLU A 164 50.29 29.65 17.87
C GLU A 164 51.14 28.69 17.01
N ASP A 165 50.85 27.37 17.14
CA ASP A 165 51.55 26.32 16.38
C ASP A 165 50.87 25.97 15.03
N GLY A 166 49.84 26.71 14.61
CA GLY A 166 49.15 26.51 13.35
C GLY A 166 48.20 25.31 13.33
N SER A 167 47.96 24.64 14.47
CA SER A 167 46.95 23.59 14.58
C SER A 167 45.55 24.19 14.51
N GLN A 168 44.66 23.51 13.84
CA GLN A 168 43.25 23.94 13.79
C GLN A 168 42.55 23.78 15.14
N PRO A 169 41.63 24.67 15.54
CA PRO A 169 40.90 24.56 16.77
C PRO A 169 40.19 23.19 16.83
N GLY A 170 40.25 22.55 17.97
CA GLY A 170 39.63 21.23 18.20
C GLY A 170 38.13 21.31 17.95
N ILE A 171 37.67 20.74 16.85
CA ILE A 171 36.24 20.60 16.54
C ILE A 171 35.80 19.27 17.12
N SER A 172 35.09 19.28 18.24
CA SER A 172 34.42 18.08 18.74
C SER A 172 33.01 18.02 18.19
N CYS A 173 32.70 16.93 17.49
CA CYS A 173 31.36 16.62 17.04
C CYS A 173 30.75 15.59 18.00
N THR A 174 29.69 15.98 18.69
CA THR A 174 28.83 15.03 19.43
C THR A 174 27.61 14.74 18.59
N GLU A 175 27.35 13.46 18.29
CA GLU A 175 26.07 13.02 17.74
C GLU A 175 25.12 12.71 18.90
N GLU A 176 24.00 13.40 18.96
CA GLU A 176 22.90 13.02 19.84
C GLU A 176 22.25 11.74 19.28
N GLN A 177 21.90 10.81 20.16
CA GLN A 177 21.12 9.64 19.74
C GLN A 177 19.80 10.07 19.12
N SER A 178 19.41 9.41 18.02
CA SER A 178 18.09 9.63 17.44
C SER A 178 16.99 9.27 18.42
N ALA A 179 15.89 10.01 18.40
CA ALA A 179 14.67 9.64 19.12
C ALA A 179 14.02 8.36 18.58
N ASP A 180 14.48 7.89 17.43
CA ASP A 180 14.01 6.69 16.75
C ASP A 180 15.13 5.63 16.78
N PRO A 181 15.03 4.60 17.66
CA PRO A 181 16.08 3.62 17.86
C PRO A 181 16.23 2.64 16.68
N ASP A 182 15.20 2.51 15.84
CA ASP A 182 15.18 1.55 14.73
C ASP A 182 15.71 2.14 13.42
N ALA A 183 15.82 3.48 13.34
CA ALA A 183 16.36 4.16 12.18
C ALA A 183 17.89 4.18 12.17
N THR A 184 18.48 3.91 11.00
CA THR A 184 19.93 3.85 10.81
C THR A 184 20.39 4.68 9.62
N TRP A 185 21.72 4.93 9.55
CA TRP A 185 22.32 5.58 8.40
C TRP A 185 22.54 4.60 7.25
N LEU A 186 21.90 4.85 6.12
CA LEU A 186 22.07 4.08 4.89
C LEU A 186 22.80 4.93 3.85
N LYS A 187 23.75 4.29 3.14
CA LYS A 187 24.50 4.95 2.07
C LYS A 187 24.05 4.41 0.72
N LYS A 188 23.46 5.29 -0.11
CA LYS A 188 23.10 4.97 -1.50
C LYS A 188 23.93 5.86 -2.45
N GLY A 189 24.97 5.31 -3.06
CA GLY A 189 25.93 6.05 -3.90
C GLY A 189 26.72 7.09 -3.09
N LYS A 190 26.64 8.37 -3.49
CA LYS A 190 27.33 9.49 -2.80
C LYS A 190 26.49 10.14 -1.69
N LYS A 191 25.24 9.75 -1.50
CA LYS A 191 24.32 10.32 -0.49
C LYS A 191 24.14 9.35 0.67
N SER A 192 24.16 9.88 1.89
CA SER A 192 23.76 9.17 3.11
C SER A 192 22.38 9.65 3.51
N GLN A 193 21.49 8.71 3.83
CA GLN A 193 20.12 8.96 4.27
C GLN A 193 19.90 8.25 5.59
N PHE A 194 19.17 8.89 6.50
CA PHE A 194 18.80 8.33 7.79
C PHE A 194 17.33 7.87 7.73
N GLY A 195 17.09 6.61 8.02
CA GLY A 195 15.76 6.02 7.92
C GLY A 195 15.76 4.50 8.02
N TYR A 196 14.72 3.89 7.50
CA TYR A 196 14.48 2.44 7.48
C TYR A 196 14.79 1.85 6.12
#